data_f0cb4890f15d9d2f16be5307797a1abe
#
_entry.id   f0cb4890f15d9d2f16be5307797a1abe
#
_cell.length_a   1.000
_cell.length_b   1.000
_cell.length_c   1.000
_cell.angle_alpha   90.00
_cell.angle_beta   90.00
_cell.angle_gamma   90.00
#
_symmetry.space_group_name_H-M   'P 1'
#
loop_
_entity.id
_entity.type
_entity.pdbx_description
1 polymer ?
#
loop_
_entity_poly.entity_id
_entity_poly.type
_entity_poly.pdbx_seq_one_letter_code
_entity_poly.pdbx_strand_id
1 'polypeptide(L)'
;MNKNILIRCDASQSIGLGHITRCLVLANKFRKSKCKVFFAIKNNELAIEKIKEQQFDMLISNDDNFDYFKWIVDIIEQQKIDIFIGDIRDGFPIELISYMKNKNILTVAIDEPSDYAKECDMCFYPPHAIIDKTKYKGKVYQGLEYVILRPEFYEKFEKVKNEIPNVLVMMGGTDAYNLTLPVIKKIDTCKENFEIKLILSEKHKDIDVLNKFAKISKHKVIIYNKVENMASFLNNIDFAVSQFGTVAYEYLIKNIPAIYIHNDKEDICIYNYFLNNSYAILDSIDNINVDKLLNLSYRKIEVNCKI
;
A
#
# COMPACT_ATOMS: atom_id res chain seq x y z
N MET A 1 5.85 -30.36 -4.03
CA MET A 1 7.07 -30.19 -3.22
C MET A 1 6.93 -28.91 -2.44
N ASN A 2 7.23 -28.93 -1.13
CA ASN A 2 7.22 -27.71 -0.33
C ASN A 2 8.40 -26.84 -0.76
N LYS A 3 8.15 -25.57 -1.13
CA LYS A 3 9.18 -24.64 -1.57
C LYS A 3 9.57 -23.71 -0.43
N ASN A 4 10.87 -23.36 -0.37
CA ASN A 4 11.38 -22.32 0.53
C ASN A 4 11.42 -21.00 -0.22
N ILE A 5 10.73 -20.01 0.30
CA ILE A 5 10.54 -18.70 -0.33
C ILE A 5 11.19 -17.64 0.54
N LEU A 6 12.06 -16.82 -0.04
CA LEU A 6 12.61 -15.65 0.59
C LEU A 6 11.91 -14.40 0.05
N ILE A 7 11.28 -13.65 0.93
CA ILE A 7 10.70 -12.33 0.61
C ILE A 7 11.62 -11.25 1.17
N ARG A 8 12.16 -10.40 0.30
CA ARG A 8 12.92 -9.22 0.68
C ARG A 8 12.04 -7.99 0.51
N CYS A 9 11.69 -7.35 1.61
CA CYS A 9 10.93 -6.10 1.62
C CYS A 9 11.26 -5.30 2.86
N ASP A 10 10.88 -4.03 2.87
CA ASP A 10 11.05 -3.13 4.02
C ASP A 10 9.77 -2.35 4.33
N ALA A 11 9.75 -1.78 5.53
CA ALA A 11 8.83 -0.73 5.92
C ALA A 11 9.62 0.33 6.69
N SER A 12 9.22 1.58 6.59
CA SER A 12 9.78 2.69 7.36
C SER A 12 8.75 3.81 7.44
N GLN A 13 9.05 4.84 8.22
CA GLN A 13 8.20 6.03 8.24
C GLN A 13 8.11 6.72 6.87
N SER A 14 9.18 6.70 6.07
CA SER A 14 9.21 7.30 4.73
C SER A 14 8.62 6.42 3.64
N ILE A 15 8.83 5.09 3.71
CA ILE A 15 8.30 4.12 2.73
C ILE A 15 6.84 3.76 3.03
N GLY A 16 6.42 3.86 4.29
CA GLY A 16 5.10 3.43 4.76
C GLY A 16 5.01 1.91 4.98
N LEU A 17 3.78 1.42 5.14
CA LEU A 17 3.48 0.02 5.45
C LEU A 17 2.99 -0.80 4.24
N GLY A 18 2.83 -0.17 3.07
CA GLY A 18 2.25 -0.81 1.88
C GLY A 18 3.01 -2.04 1.41
N HIS A 19 4.35 -1.95 1.34
CA HIS A 19 5.24 -3.03 0.90
C HIS A 19 5.14 -4.25 1.82
N ILE A 20 5.30 -4.04 3.12
CA ILE A 20 5.23 -5.14 4.08
C ILE A 20 3.83 -5.78 4.12
N THR A 21 2.77 -4.98 4.01
CA THR A 21 1.39 -5.47 4.01
C THR A 21 1.12 -6.39 2.82
N ARG A 22 1.48 -5.99 1.60
CA ARG A 22 1.26 -6.84 0.41
C ARG A 22 2.16 -8.08 0.42
N CYS A 23 3.38 -7.98 0.94
CA CYS A 23 4.25 -9.14 1.11
C CYS A 23 3.70 -10.14 2.11
N LEU A 24 3.08 -9.70 3.21
CA LEU A 24 2.41 -10.56 4.19
C LEU A 24 1.17 -11.27 3.59
N VAL A 25 0.42 -10.61 2.71
CA VAL A 25 -0.67 -11.24 1.96
C VAL A 25 -0.15 -12.41 1.12
N LEU A 26 0.92 -12.20 0.37
CA LEU A 26 1.56 -13.25 -0.43
C LEU A 26 2.10 -14.38 0.46
N ALA A 27 2.81 -14.04 1.52
CA ALA A 27 3.38 -15.01 2.47
C ALA A 27 2.30 -15.92 3.06
N ASN A 28 1.15 -15.36 3.47
CA ASN A 28 0.01 -16.13 3.95
C ASN A 28 -0.56 -17.08 2.89
N LYS A 29 -0.63 -16.63 1.63
CA LYS A 29 -1.10 -17.47 0.51
C LYS A 29 -0.13 -18.62 0.25
N PHE A 30 1.18 -18.37 0.27
CA PHE A 30 2.21 -19.41 0.14
C PHE A 30 2.21 -20.39 1.31
N ARG A 31 2.04 -19.91 2.55
CA ARG A 31 1.92 -20.77 3.73
C ARG A 31 0.71 -21.71 3.63
N LYS A 32 -0.44 -21.22 3.14
CA LYS A 32 -1.61 -22.08 2.85
C LYS A 32 -1.30 -23.14 1.80
N SER A 33 -0.39 -22.87 0.87
CA SER A 33 0.12 -23.82 -0.14
C SER A 33 1.26 -24.69 0.39
N LYS A 34 1.48 -24.74 1.72
CA LYS A 34 2.53 -25.52 2.41
C LYS A 34 3.97 -25.13 2.02
N CYS A 35 4.19 -23.92 1.54
CA CYS A 35 5.54 -23.37 1.38
C CYS A 35 6.07 -22.83 2.70
N LYS A 36 7.37 -22.89 2.91
CA LYS A 36 8.05 -22.21 4.01
C LYS A 36 8.46 -20.83 3.55
N VAL A 37 8.11 -19.80 4.31
CA VAL A 37 8.37 -18.40 3.93
C VAL A 37 9.24 -17.73 4.96
N PHE A 38 10.29 -17.07 4.50
CA PHE A 38 11.24 -16.28 5.27
C PHE A 38 11.19 -14.83 4.82
N PHE A 39 11.31 -13.91 5.75
CA PHE A 39 11.44 -12.49 5.45
C PHE A 39 12.87 -12.03 5.70
N ALA A 40 13.52 -11.46 4.69
CA ALA A 40 14.77 -10.72 4.85
C ALA A 40 14.42 -9.22 4.94
N ILE A 41 14.70 -8.60 6.08
CA ILE A 41 14.36 -7.19 6.35
C ILE A 41 15.54 -6.45 6.97
N LYS A 42 15.62 -5.15 6.73
CA LYS A 42 16.46 -4.28 7.52
C LYS A 42 15.90 -4.11 8.92
N ASN A 43 16.75 -3.78 9.89
CA ASN A 43 16.32 -3.58 11.27
C ASN A 43 15.38 -2.37 11.37
N ASN A 44 14.08 -2.63 11.41
CA ASN A 44 13.04 -1.62 11.53
C ASN A 44 11.88 -2.14 12.39
N GLU A 45 11.56 -1.43 13.47
CA GLU A 45 10.54 -1.85 14.44
C GLU A 45 9.18 -2.11 13.80
N LEU A 46 8.73 -1.24 12.87
CA LEU A 46 7.42 -1.37 12.22
C LEU A 46 7.32 -2.66 11.39
N ALA A 47 8.38 -2.98 10.63
CA ALA A 47 8.44 -4.20 9.84
C ALA A 47 8.47 -5.44 10.74
N ILE A 48 9.32 -5.41 11.77
CA ILE A 48 9.49 -6.50 12.74
C ILE A 48 8.15 -6.81 13.45
N GLU A 49 7.45 -5.79 13.95
CA GLU A 49 6.17 -5.93 14.63
C GLU A 49 5.14 -6.61 13.72
N LYS A 50 4.99 -6.12 12.49
CA LYS A 50 4.02 -6.64 11.51
C LYS A 50 4.28 -8.10 11.11
N ILE A 51 5.54 -8.49 10.94
CA ILE A 51 5.89 -9.87 10.60
C ILE A 51 5.69 -10.80 11.82
N LYS A 52 6.06 -10.33 13.03
CA LYS A 52 5.84 -11.07 14.29
C LYS A 52 4.36 -11.34 14.54
N GLU A 53 3.48 -10.36 14.33
CA GLU A 53 2.03 -10.53 14.45
C GLU A 53 1.52 -11.70 13.60
N GLN A 54 2.14 -11.97 12.46
CA GLN A 54 1.77 -13.03 11.52
C GLN A 54 2.58 -14.32 11.69
N GLN A 55 3.51 -14.36 12.67
CA GLN A 55 4.32 -15.53 13.01
C GLN A 55 5.14 -16.07 11.81
N PHE A 56 5.82 -15.20 11.07
CA PHE A 56 6.79 -15.60 10.05
C PHE A 56 8.22 -15.52 10.57
N ASP A 57 9.08 -16.39 10.02
CA ASP A 57 10.52 -16.34 10.27
C ASP A 57 11.14 -15.09 9.65
N MET A 58 11.99 -14.39 10.42
CA MET A 58 12.68 -13.17 10.00
C MET A 58 14.19 -13.32 10.09
N LEU A 59 14.87 -12.76 9.10
CA LEU A 59 16.31 -12.69 8.98
C LEU A 59 16.67 -11.20 8.85
N ILE A 60 17.07 -10.61 9.96
CA ILE A 60 17.26 -9.17 10.11
C ILE A 60 18.72 -8.81 9.87
N SER A 61 18.99 -7.78 9.04
CA SER A 61 20.32 -7.19 8.97
C SER A 61 20.58 -6.34 10.22
N ASN A 62 21.69 -6.57 10.91
CA ASN A 62 21.93 -5.92 12.20
C ASN A 62 22.63 -4.55 12.10
N ASP A 63 23.22 -4.20 10.95
CA ASP A 63 23.98 -2.98 10.76
C ASP A 63 23.56 -2.21 9.50
N ASP A 64 23.62 -0.88 9.54
CA ASP A 64 23.40 -0.02 8.37
C ASP A 64 24.53 -0.18 7.31
N ASN A 65 25.71 -0.65 7.71
CA ASN A 65 26.90 -0.91 6.89
C ASN A 65 27.18 -2.41 6.70
N PHE A 66 26.14 -3.19 6.39
CA PHE A 66 26.31 -4.63 6.15
C PHE A 66 26.65 -4.90 4.67
N ASP A 67 27.39 -6.00 4.44
CA ASP A 67 27.60 -6.54 3.11
C ASP A 67 26.29 -7.16 2.60
N TYR A 68 25.56 -6.41 1.77
CA TYR A 68 24.25 -6.82 1.26
C TYR A 68 24.34 -8.13 0.49
N PHE A 69 25.38 -8.30 -0.33
CA PHE A 69 25.57 -9.50 -1.12
C PHE A 69 25.78 -10.72 -0.22
N LYS A 70 26.72 -10.62 0.71
CA LYS A 70 27.02 -11.69 1.67
C LYS A 70 25.81 -12.05 2.51
N TRP A 71 25.07 -11.05 3.04
CA TRP A 71 23.90 -11.29 3.87
C TRP A 71 22.84 -12.13 3.15
N ILE A 72 22.48 -11.78 1.92
CA ILE A 72 21.46 -12.49 1.14
C ILE A 72 21.97 -13.87 0.72
N VAL A 73 23.24 -14.00 0.32
CA VAL A 73 23.84 -15.30 -0.02
C VAL A 73 23.82 -16.25 1.17
N ASP A 74 24.23 -15.79 2.35
CA ASP A 74 24.22 -16.60 3.57
C ASP A 74 22.78 -17.11 3.89
N ILE A 75 21.76 -16.26 3.72
CA ILE A 75 20.35 -16.65 3.88
C ILE A 75 19.97 -17.72 2.86
N ILE A 76 20.29 -17.51 1.59
CA ILE A 76 19.93 -18.44 0.49
C ILE A 76 20.50 -19.83 0.78
N GLU A 77 21.78 -19.92 1.14
CA GLU A 77 22.46 -21.19 1.39
C GLU A 77 21.93 -21.88 2.65
N GLN A 78 21.77 -21.15 3.77
CA GLN A 78 21.31 -21.70 5.03
C GLN A 78 19.85 -22.19 4.96
N GLN A 79 18.99 -21.42 4.30
CA GLN A 79 17.57 -21.73 4.22
C GLN A 79 17.19 -22.53 2.97
N LYS A 80 18.15 -22.84 2.08
CA LYS A 80 17.93 -23.58 0.82
C LYS A 80 16.77 -22.98 0.02
N ILE A 81 16.89 -21.71 -0.33
CA ILE A 81 15.84 -20.94 -0.99
C ILE A 81 15.61 -21.43 -2.42
N ASP A 82 14.35 -21.66 -2.79
CA ASP A 82 13.91 -22.03 -4.13
C ASP A 82 13.40 -20.82 -4.93
N ILE A 83 12.79 -19.84 -4.22
CA ILE A 83 12.14 -18.67 -4.84
C ILE A 83 12.53 -17.42 -4.07
N PHE A 84 12.98 -16.42 -4.77
CA PHE A 84 13.22 -15.09 -4.25
C PHE A 84 12.14 -14.12 -4.74
N ILE A 85 11.57 -13.33 -3.83
CA ILE A 85 10.60 -12.27 -4.13
C ILE A 85 11.12 -10.96 -3.56
N GLY A 86 11.38 -9.99 -4.44
CA GLY A 86 11.84 -8.66 -4.09
C GLY A 86 10.74 -7.61 -4.22
N ASP A 87 10.48 -6.88 -3.15
CA ASP A 87 9.66 -5.68 -3.09
C ASP A 87 10.48 -4.58 -2.40
N ILE A 88 11.48 -4.07 -3.11
CA ILE A 88 12.65 -3.39 -2.56
C ILE A 88 12.80 -2.00 -3.18
N ARG A 89 13.14 -1.01 -2.36
CA ARG A 89 13.39 0.39 -2.79
C ARG A 89 14.77 0.90 -2.38
N ASP A 90 15.71 0.02 -2.04
CA ASP A 90 16.97 0.37 -1.39
C ASP A 90 18.25 0.06 -2.17
N GLY A 91 18.16 -0.12 -3.49
CA GLY A 91 19.33 -0.37 -4.32
C GLY A 91 19.87 -1.81 -4.20
N PHE A 92 19.00 -2.80 -4.35
CA PHE A 92 19.36 -4.22 -4.33
C PHE A 92 20.46 -4.53 -5.38
N PRO A 93 21.57 -5.21 -4.99
CA PRO A 93 22.64 -5.54 -5.91
C PRO A 93 22.21 -6.46 -7.06
N ILE A 94 22.47 -6.03 -8.29
CA ILE A 94 22.04 -6.78 -9.50
C ILE A 94 22.77 -8.13 -9.61
N GLU A 95 23.97 -8.22 -9.07
CA GLU A 95 24.80 -9.44 -9.06
C GLU A 95 24.13 -10.58 -8.29
N LEU A 96 23.31 -10.26 -7.29
CA LEU A 96 22.52 -11.24 -6.55
C LEU A 96 21.53 -11.99 -7.44
N ILE A 97 20.93 -11.32 -8.42
CA ILE A 97 20.02 -11.97 -9.36
C ILE A 97 20.79 -12.99 -10.23
N SER A 98 21.98 -12.62 -10.71
CA SER A 98 22.84 -13.52 -11.45
C SER A 98 23.26 -14.73 -10.61
N TYR A 99 23.62 -14.51 -9.34
CA TYR A 99 23.93 -15.58 -8.40
C TYR A 99 22.75 -16.53 -8.19
N MET A 100 21.55 -16.00 -7.95
CA MET A 100 20.33 -16.77 -7.75
C MET A 100 19.98 -17.62 -9.00
N LYS A 101 20.08 -17.04 -10.18
CA LYS A 101 19.85 -17.76 -11.45
C LYS A 101 20.81 -18.91 -11.66
N ASN A 102 22.11 -18.73 -11.34
CA ASN A 102 23.11 -19.81 -11.40
C ASN A 102 22.80 -20.95 -10.41
N LYS A 103 22.03 -20.69 -9.38
CA LYS A 103 21.55 -21.68 -8.39
C LYS A 103 20.16 -22.24 -8.74
N ASN A 104 19.59 -21.90 -9.91
CA ASN A 104 18.23 -22.25 -10.33
C ASN A 104 17.13 -21.75 -9.34
N ILE A 105 17.35 -20.62 -8.70
CA ILE A 105 16.36 -19.96 -7.85
C ILE A 105 15.50 -19.07 -8.74
N LEU A 106 14.18 -19.24 -8.68
CA LEU A 106 13.23 -18.39 -9.40
C LEU A 106 13.24 -16.98 -8.78
N THR A 107 13.45 -15.96 -9.60
CA THR A 107 13.53 -14.56 -9.16
C THR A 107 12.31 -13.77 -9.57
N VAL A 108 11.68 -13.09 -8.62
CA VAL A 108 10.45 -12.32 -8.81
C VAL A 108 10.64 -10.90 -8.26
N ALA A 109 10.25 -9.89 -9.01
CA ALA A 109 10.18 -8.50 -8.56
C ALA A 109 8.72 -8.00 -8.55
N ILE A 110 8.37 -7.24 -7.51
CA ILE A 110 7.04 -6.67 -7.34
C ILE A 110 7.15 -5.15 -7.31
N ASP A 111 6.49 -4.47 -8.27
CA ASP A 111 6.32 -3.02 -8.32
C ASP A 111 7.66 -2.25 -8.17
N GLU A 112 8.70 -2.78 -8.79
CA GLU A 112 10.06 -2.27 -8.68
C GLU A 112 10.66 -1.97 -10.06
N PRO A 113 10.86 -0.69 -10.43
CA PRO A 113 11.38 -0.32 -11.74
C PRO A 113 12.92 -0.30 -11.83
N SER A 114 13.63 -0.73 -10.78
CA SER A 114 15.09 -0.69 -10.73
C SER A 114 15.78 -1.72 -11.63
N ASP A 115 17.10 -1.64 -11.72
CA ASP A 115 17.88 -2.47 -12.63
C ASP A 115 17.86 -3.95 -12.24
N TYR A 116 17.81 -4.30 -10.96
CA TYR A 116 17.72 -5.70 -10.56
C TYR A 116 16.42 -6.36 -11.05
N ALA A 117 15.31 -5.62 -11.04
CA ALA A 117 14.01 -6.14 -11.50
C ALA A 117 14.05 -6.48 -12.99
N LYS A 118 14.79 -5.71 -13.80
CA LYS A 118 14.96 -5.99 -15.23
C LYS A 118 15.65 -7.32 -15.49
N GLU A 119 16.43 -7.80 -14.52
CA GLU A 119 17.13 -9.08 -14.59
C GLU A 119 16.29 -10.26 -14.05
N CYS A 120 15.20 -10.03 -13.29
CA CYS A 120 14.38 -11.08 -12.71
C CYS A 120 13.64 -11.93 -13.78
N ASP A 121 13.28 -13.16 -13.41
CA ASP A 121 12.52 -14.06 -14.28
C ASP A 121 11.07 -13.61 -14.47
N MET A 122 10.49 -12.99 -13.45
CA MET A 122 9.12 -12.47 -13.45
C MET A 122 9.04 -11.13 -12.75
N CYS A 123 8.28 -10.19 -13.32
CA CYS A 123 8.02 -8.89 -12.74
C CYS A 123 6.54 -8.58 -12.78
N PHE A 124 6.00 -8.10 -11.66
CA PHE A 124 4.59 -7.76 -11.50
C PHE A 124 4.42 -6.28 -11.21
N TYR A 125 3.62 -5.61 -12.02
CA TYR A 125 3.38 -4.18 -11.90
C TYR A 125 1.90 -3.85 -11.82
N PRO A 126 1.54 -2.86 -10.99
CA PRO A 126 0.19 -2.29 -11.02
C PRO A 126 -0.05 -1.54 -12.34
N PRO A 127 -1.32 -1.28 -12.70
CA PRO A 127 -1.66 -0.70 -14.01
C PRO A 127 -1.15 0.74 -14.21
N HIS A 128 -0.89 1.49 -13.13
CA HIS A 128 -0.39 2.87 -13.22
C HIS A 128 1.12 2.94 -13.51
N ALA A 129 1.86 1.85 -13.34
CA ALA A 129 3.31 1.86 -13.51
C ALA A 129 3.70 2.19 -14.96
N ILE A 130 4.65 3.11 -15.12
CA ILE A 130 5.21 3.49 -16.41
C ILE A 130 6.49 2.69 -16.61
N ILE A 131 6.42 1.61 -17.39
CA ILE A 131 7.53 0.71 -17.62
C ILE A 131 7.75 0.44 -19.12
N ASP A 132 9.00 0.38 -19.52
CA ASP A 132 9.42 -0.07 -20.84
C ASP A 132 9.74 -1.58 -20.77
N LYS A 133 8.75 -2.41 -21.14
CA LYS A 133 8.86 -3.87 -21.06
C LYS A 133 10.02 -4.45 -21.89
N THR A 134 10.51 -3.73 -22.90
CA THR A 134 11.62 -4.18 -23.75
C THR A 134 12.95 -4.27 -23.02
N LYS A 135 13.06 -3.58 -21.86
CA LYS A 135 14.27 -3.59 -21.02
C LYS A 135 14.34 -4.75 -20.04
N TYR A 136 13.31 -5.59 -19.97
CA TYR A 136 13.23 -6.72 -19.03
C TYR A 136 13.64 -8.03 -19.69
N LYS A 137 14.49 -8.80 -19.02
CA LYS A 137 14.91 -10.14 -19.52
C LYS A 137 13.85 -11.21 -19.25
N GLY A 138 13.09 -11.06 -18.20
CA GLY A 138 12.02 -11.99 -17.83
C GLY A 138 10.64 -11.56 -18.29
N LYS A 139 9.62 -12.26 -17.80
CA LYS A 139 8.22 -11.96 -18.11
C LYS A 139 7.70 -10.80 -17.28
N VAL A 140 7.06 -9.84 -17.92
CA VAL A 140 6.44 -8.67 -17.27
C VAL A 140 4.93 -8.78 -17.33
N TYR A 141 4.32 -8.81 -16.17
CA TYR A 141 2.88 -8.81 -15.94
C TYR A 141 2.48 -7.44 -15.40
N GLN A 142 1.49 -6.81 -16.01
CA GLN A 142 1.04 -5.47 -15.62
C GLN A 142 -0.47 -5.38 -15.79
N GLY A 143 -1.16 -4.96 -14.74
CA GLY A 143 -2.60 -4.80 -14.74
C GLY A 143 -3.19 -4.77 -13.34
N LEU A 144 -4.50 -4.52 -13.27
CA LEU A 144 -5.24 -4.49 -12.00
C LEU A 144 -5.26 -5.87 -11.33
N GLU A 145 -5.29 -6.94 -12.12
CA GLU A 145 -5.27 -8.33 -11.69
C GLU A 145 -3.97 -8.75 -10.98
N TYR A 146 -2.92 -7.94 -11.09
CA TYR A 146 -1.63 -8.17 -10.41
C TYR A 146 -1.44 -7.28 -9.18
N VAL A 147 -2.43 -6.47 -8.82
CA VAL A 147 -2.40 -5.70 -7.58
C VAL A 147 -2.69 -6.62 -6.40
N ILE A 148 -1.79 -6.63 -5.43
CA ILE A 148 -1.90 -7.48 -4.25
C ILE A 148 -2.67 -6.72 -3.17
N LEU A 149 -3.90 -7.15 -2.92
CA LEU A 149 -4.75 -6.63 -1.85
C LEU A 149 -5.06 -7.73 -0.83
N ARG A 150 -5.49 -7.31 0.35
CA ARG A 150 -5.93 -8.23 1.40
C ARG A 150 -7.14 -9.04 0.94
N PRO A 151 -7.26 -10.32 1.36
CA PRO A 151 -8.32 -11.22 0.86
C PRO A 151 -9.74 -10.69 1.02
N GLU A 152 -10.00 -9.92 2.09
CA GLU A 152 -11.31 -9.34 2.36
C GLU A 152 -11.81 -8.38 1.28
N PHE A 153 -10.92 -7.85 0.42
CA PHE A 153 -11.31 -7.00 -0.71
C PHE A 153 -11.91 -7.77 -1.89
N TYR A 154 -11.69 -9.07 -1.95
CA TYR A 154 -12.24 -9.95 -2.99
C TYR A 154 -13.57 -10.60 -2.61
N GLU A 155 -14.06 -10.33 -1.40
CA GLU A 155 -15.35 -10.80 -0.94
C GLU A 155 -16.48 -9.89 -1.47
N LYS A 156 -17.68 -10.47 -1.64
CA LYS A 156 -18.85 -9.66 -1.97
C LYS A 156 -19.13 -8.67 -0.87
N PHE A 157 -19.52 -7.47 -1.25
CA PHE A 157 -19.86 -6.42 -0.30
C PHE A 157 -21.14 -5.71 -0.71
N GLU A 158 -21.82 -5.17 0.30
CA GLU A 158 -22.94 -4.27 0.13
C GLU A 158 -22.57 -2.90 0.72
N LYS A 159 -22.78 -1.85 -0.06
CA LYS A 159 -22.53 -0.49 0.41
C LYS A 159 -23.65 -0.07 1.34
N VAL A 160 -23.29 0.47 2.50
CA VAL A 160 -24.24 1.06 3.44
C VAL A 160 -24.68 2.42 2.89
N LYS A 161 -25.97 2.69 2.92
CA LYS A 161 -26.51 4.01 2.58
C LYS A 161 -26.57 4.86 3.84
N ASN A 162 -25.79 5.93 3.87
CA ASN A 162 -25.73 6.85 5.01
C ASN A 162 -26.69 8.03 4.80
N GLU A 163 -27.36 8.48 5.87
CA GLU A 163 -28.16 9.72 5.85
C GLU A 163 -27.26 10.96 5.84
N ILE A 164 -26.18 10.91 6.60
CA ILE A 164 -25.10 11.92 6.62
C ILE A 164 -23.89 11.28 5.96
N PRO A 165 -23.32 11.87 4.90
CA PRO A 165 -22.18 11.28 4.19
C PRO A 165 -20.97 11.06 5.12
N ASN A 166 -20.39 9.87 5.04
CA ASN A 166 -19.17 9.49 5.75
C ASN A 166 -17.94 9.76 4.90
N VAL A 167 -17.08 10.63 5.39
CA VAL A 167 -15.81 11.01 4.76
C VAL A 167 -14.67 10.30 5.45
N LEU A 168 -13.95 9.44 4.73
CA LEU A 168 -12.69 8.89 5.24
C LEU A 168 -11.55 9.85 4.95
N VAL A 169 -10.76 10.18 5.97
CA VAL A 169 -9.48 10.88 5.81
C VAL A 169 -8.36 9.94 6.24
N MET A 170 -7.44 9.63 5.32
CA MET A 170 -6.33 8.72 5.59
C MET A 170 -5.09 9.13 4.78
N MET A 171 -4.06 9.62 5.47
CA MET A 171 -2.81 10.13 4.87
C MET A 171 -1.67 9.11 4.98
N GLY A 172 -1.96 7.83 4.62
CA GLY A 172 -1.02 6.71 4.75
C GLY A 172 -0.88 6.23 6.20
N GLY A 173 -0.09 5.17 6.40
CA GLY A 173 0.07 4.55 7.73
C GLY A 173 0.87 5.39 8.72
N THR A 174 1.68 6.32 8.23
CA THR A 174 2.61 7.14 9.04
C THR A 174 2.35 8.63 8.94
N ASP A 175 1.49 9.08 8.02
CA ASP A 175 1.29 10.49 7.67
C ASP A 175 2.62 11.26 7.49
N ALA A 176 3.49 10.70 6.67
CA ALA A 176 4.88 11.16 6.50
C ALA A 176 5.00 12.65 6.14
N TYR A 177 3.99 13.22 5.49
CA TYR A 177 3.96 14.62 5.07
C TYR A 177 3.10 15.53 5.98
N ASN A 178 2.57 14.98 7.08
CA ASN A 178 1.75 15.71 8.06
C ASN A 178 0.50 16.37 7.45
N LEU A 179 -0.19 15.65 6.59
CA LEU A 179 -1.33 16.16 5.83
C LEU A 179 -2.67 16.05 6.58
N THR A 180 -2.79 15.15 7.56
CA THR A 180 -4.06 14.87 8.23
C THR A 180 -4.68 16.13 8.84
N LEU A 181 -3.93 16.86 9.67
CA LEU A 181 -4.46 18.06 10.35
C LEU A 181 -4.84 19.19 9.38
N PRO A 182 -4.01 19.57 8.39
CA PRO A 182 -4.41 20.54 7.38
C PRO A 182 -5.66 20.13 6.60
N VAL A 183 -5.75 18.87 6.19
CA VAL A 183 -6.89 18.34 5.42
C VAL A 183 -8.20 18.42 6.22
N ILE A 184 -8.22 17.94 7.46
CA ILE A 184 -9.45 17.99 8.27
C ILE A 184 -9.89 19.41 8.58
N LYS A 185 -8.94 20.34 8.82
CA LYS A 185 -9.25 21.77 8.99
C LYS A 185 -9.92 22.35 7.73
N LYS A 186 -9.46 21.92 6.55
CA LYS A 186 -10.04 22.38 5.29
C LYS A 186 -11.44 21.79 5.09
N ILE A 187 -11.65 20.50 5.39
CA ILE A 187 -12.98 19.86 5.36
C ILE A 187 -13.92 20.54 6.33
N ASP A 188 -13.44 20.96 7.52
CA ASP A 188 -14.25 21.65 8.52
C ASP A 188 -14.78 23.03 8.05
N THR A 189 -14.21 23.60 6.99
CA THR A 189 -14.74 24.84 6.40
C THR A 189 -15.96 24.61 5.50
N CYS A 190 -16.23 23.39 5.08
CA CYS A 190 -17.36 23.07 4.19
C CYS A 190 -18.70 23.34 4.84
N LYS A 191 -19.69 23.74 4.05
CA LYS A 191 -21.05 24.08 4.57
C LYS A 191 -21.87 22.83 4.84
N GLU A 192 -21.66 21.80 4.03
CA GLU A 192 -22.39 20.52 4.13
C GLU A 192 -22.04 19.78 5.41
N ASN A 193 -22.97 18.96 5.89
CA ASN A 193 -22.75 18.18 7.12
C ASN A 193 -22.18 16.80 6.78
N PHE A 194 -21.09 16.42 7.49
CA PHE A 194 -20.37 15.16 7.30
C PHE A 194 -20.11 14.45 8.62
N GLU A 195 -19.96 13.12 8.56
CA GLU A 195 -19.25 12.38 9.58
C GLU A 195 -17.84 12.08 9.07
N ILE A 196 -16.81 12.65 9.74
CA ILE A 196 -15.40 12.50 9.35
C ILE A 196 -14.81 11.32 10.11
N LYS A 197 -14.33 10.32 9.40
CA LYS A 197 -13.64 9.15 9.94
C LYS A 197 -12.15 9.27 9.66
N LEU A 198 -11.35 9.35 10.72
CA LEU A 198 -9.89 9.41 10.63
C LEU A 198 -9.31 8.04 10.98
N ILE A 199 -8.41 7.51 10.15
CA ILE A 199 -7.61 6.34 10.52
C ILE A 199 -6.19 6.81 10.78
N LEU A 200 -5.72 6.66 12.01
CA LEU A 200 -4.43 7.14 12.49
C LEU A 200 -3.72 6.06 13.29
N SER A 201 -2.39 6.04 13.26
CA SER A 201 -1.61 5.27 14.23
C SER A 201 -1.80 5.84 15.65
N GLU A 202 -1.84 4.99 16.68
CA GLU A 202 -1.84 5.42 18.08
C GLU A 202 -0.62 6.31 18.43
N LYS A 203 0.48 6.09 17.72
CA LYS A 203 1.73 6.87 17.85
C LYS A 203 1.77 8.09 16.93
N HIS A 204 0.62 8.51 16.35
CA HIS A 204 0.58 9.70 15.50
C HIS A 204 0.97 10.94 16.28
N LYS A 205 1.94 11.71 15.79
CA LYS A 205 2.54 12.84 16.52
C LYS A 205 1.52 13.93 16.93
N ASP A 206 0.48 14.11 16.14
CA ASP A 206 -0.55 15.14 16.35
C ASP A 206 -1.82 14.57 17.00
N ILE A 207 -1.79 13.36 17.58
CA ILE A 207 -2.98 12.68 18.09
C ILE A 207 -3.75 13.53 19.11
N ASP A 208 -3.06 14.24 20.01
CA ASP A 208 -3.68 15.10 21.00
C ASP A 208 -4.35 16.34 20.37
N VAL A 209 -3.72 16.90 19.33
CA VAL A 209 -4.27 18.05 18.59
C VAL A 209 -5.51 17.60 17.83
N LEU A 210 -5.49 16.44 17.20
CA LEU A 210 -6.59 15.86 16.46
C LEU A 210 -7.76 15.50 17.38
N ASN A 211 -7.50 14.96 18.56
CA ASN A 211 -8.53 14.72 19.59
C ASN A 211 -9.18 16.00 20.10
N LYS A 212 -8.40 17.07 20.26
CA LYS A 212 -8.95 18.39 20.62
C LYS A 212 -9.79 18.96 19.47
N PHE A 213 -9.29 18.86 18.23
CA PHE A 213 -10.03 19.29 17.05
C PHE A 213 -11.37 18.56 16.92
N ALA A 214 -11.39 17.25 17.11
CA ALA A 214 -12.61 16.43 17.03
C ALA A 214 -13.72 16.92 17.98
N LYS A 215 -13.38 17.57 19.11
CA LYS A 215 -14.35 18.09 20.09
C LYS A 215 -14.93 19.45 19.71
N ILE A 216 -14.25 20.21 18.86
CA ILE A 216 -14.64 21.59 18.49
C ILE A 216 -15.06 21.73 17.03
N SER A 217 -14.81 20.70 16.22
CA SER A 217 -15.25 20.63 14.81
C SER A 217 -16.78 20.74 14.74
N LYS A 218 -17.28 21.41 13.72
CA LYS A 218 -18.71 21.45 13.43
C LYS A 218 -19.24 20.14 12.86
N HIS A 219 -18.34 19.26 12.37
CA HIS A 219 -18.64 17.92 11.89
C HIS A 219 -18.40 16.91 13.00
N LYS A 220 -19.13 15.80 12.99
CA LYS A 220 -18.82 14.67 13.85
C LYS A 220 -17.52 14.01 13.38
N VAL A 221 -16.46 14.06 14.19
CA VAL A 221 -15.15 13.46 13.89
C VAL A 221 -14.95 12.23 14.77
N ILE A 222 -14.66 11.08 14.16
CA ILE A 222 -14.36 9.81 14.83
C ILE A 222 -12.96 9.37 14.43
N ILE A 223 -12.11 9.11 15.43
CA ILE A 223 -10.74 8.66 15.23
C ILE A 223 -10.66 7.16 15.49
N TYR A 224 -10.12 6.42 14.52
CA TYR A 224 -9.85 4.98 14.58
C TYR A 224 -8.34 4.75 14.63
N ASN A 225 -7.85 4.14 15.69
CA ASN A 225 -6.43 3.80 15.82
C ASN A 225 -6.10 2.49 15.11
N LYS A 226 -7.09 1.61 14.98
CA LYS A 226 -6.97 0.32 14.30
C LYS A 226 -8.29 -0.03 13.62
N VAL A 227 -8.20 -0.53 12.40
CA VAL A 227 -9.33 -1.11 11.66
C VAL A 227 -8.95 -2.55 11.34
N GLU A 228 -9.67 -3.51 11.92
CA GLU A 228 -9.37 -4.93 11.73
C GLU A 228 -9.70 -5.42 10.32
N ASN A 229 -10.88 -5.06 9.83
CA ASN A 229 -11.32 -5.38 8.46
C ASN A 229 -11.61 -4.09 7.69
N MET A 230 -10.62 -3.66 6.89
CA MET A 230 -10.71 -2.42 6.13
C MET A 230 -11.78 -2.51 5.02
N ALA A 231 -11.97 -3.69 4.42
CA ALA A 231 -12.96 -3.86 3.37
C ALA A 231 -14.39 -3.66 3.91
N SER A 232 -14.70 -4.20 5.10
CA SER A 232 -15.99 -3.97 5.77
C SER A 232 -16.14 -2.52 6.22
N PHE A 233 -15.08 -1.91 6.73
CA PHE A 233 -15.09 -0.50 7.13
C PHE A 233 -15.43 0.42 5.95
N LEU A 234 -14.81 0.16 4.80
CA LEU A 234 -15.03 0.94 3.59
C LEU A 234 -16.45 0.81 3.01
N ASN A 235 -17.22 -0.23 3.35
CA ASN A 235 -18.62 -0.33 2.95
C ASN A 235 -19.47 0.83 3.49
N ASN A 236 -19.05 1.43 4.59
CA ASN A 236 -19.74 2.55 5.25
C ASN A 236 -19.04 3.91 4.97
N ILE A 237 -18.28 4.01 3.88
CA ILE A 237 -17.62 5.24 3.47
C ILE A 237 -18.19 5.70 2.14
N ASP A 238 -18.66 6.93 2.08
CA ASP A 238 -19.24 7.50 0.86
C ASP A 238 -18.17 8.06 -0.06
N PHE A 239 -17.13 8.71 0.50
CA PHE A 239 -15.97 9.19 -0.24
C PHE A 239 -14.74 9.34 0.67
N ALA A 240 -13.58 9.50 0.06
CA ALA A 240 -12.33 9.59 0.78
C ALA A 240 -11.51 10.83 0.39
N VAL A 241 -10.72 11.34 1.33
CA VAL A 241 -9.63 12.27 1.08
C VAL A 241 -8.37 11.61 1.58
N SER A 242 -7.43 11.35 0.69
CA SER A 242 -6.32 10.45 0.99
C SER A 242 -5.04 10.85 0.24
N GLN A 243 -3.90 10.46 0.80
CA GLN A 243 -2.67 10.40 0.04
C GLN A 243 -2.69 9.15 -0.85
N PHE A 244 -1.96 9.21 -1.99
CA PHE A 244 -1.82 8.06 -2.88
C PHE A 244 -1.07 6.91 -2.20
N GLY A 245 -1.45 5.69 -2.55
CA GLY A 245 -0.82 4.46 -2.08
C GLY A 245 -1.66 3.24 -2.44
N THR A 246 -1.38 2.09 -1.85
CA THR A 246 -2.15 0.85 -2.07
C THR A 246 -3.65 1.02 -1.82
N VAL A 247 -4.02 1.94 -0.92
CA VAL A 247 -5.41 2.28 -0.60
C VAL A 247 -6.20 2.79 -1.81
N ALA A 248 -5.54 3.38 -2.80
CA ALA A 248 -6.20 3.83 -4.03
C ALA A 248 -6.88 2.67 -4.78
N TYR A 249 -6.27 1.48 -4.77
CA TYR A 249 -6.88 0.27 -5.33
C TYR A 249 -8.00 -0.27 -4.46
N GLU A 250 -7.89 -0.12 -3.14
CA GLU A 250 -8.96 -0.48 -2.20
C GLU A 250 -10.21 0.38 -2.46
N TYR A 251 -10.03 1.68 -2.68
CA TYR A 251 -11.13 2.58 -3.07
C TYR A 251 -11.71 2.23 -4.45
N LEU A 252 -10.85 1.94 -5.42
CA LEU A 252 -11.30 1.53 -6.76
C LEU A 252 -12.20 0.30 -6.71
N ILE A 253 -11.78 -0.77 -5.99
CA ILE A 253 -12.57 -2.01 -5.86
C ILE A 253 -13.88 -1.77 -5.09
N LYS A 254 -13.88 -0.89 -4.09
CA LYS A 254 -15.06 -0.57 -3.29
C LYS A 254 -15.94 0.52 -3.91
N ASN A 255 -15.62 1.01 -5.11
CA ASN A 255 -16.31 2.11 -5.78
C ASN A 255 -16.46 3.35 -4.89
N ILE A 256 -15.38 3.74 -4.20
CA ILE A 256 -15.33 4.92 -3.36
C ILE A 256 -14.68 6.06 -4.13
N PRO A 257 -15.41 7.15 -4.39
CA PRO A 257 -14.82 8.37 -4.94
C PRO A 257 -13.76 8.92 -4.00
N ALA A 258 -12.64 9.44 -4.53
CA ALA A 258 -11.57 9.94 -3.70
C ALA A 258 -10.94 11.23 -4.24
N ILE A 259 -10.58 12.13 -3.32
CA ILE A 259 -9.61 13.19 -3.59
C ILE A 259 -8.26 12.68 -3.13
N TYR A 260 -7.30 12.63 -4.05
CA TYR A 260 -5.91 12.37 -3.70
C TYR A 260 -5.18 13.69 -3.52
N ILE A 261 -4.53 13.82 -2.35
CA ILE A 261 -3.70 14.97 -2.03
C ILE A 261 -2.27 14.64 -2.46
N HIS A 262 -1.79 15.34 -3.47
CA HIS A 262 -0.40 15.21 -3.91
C HIS A 262 0.52 16.21 -3.21
N ASN A 263 1.78 15.89 -3.12
CA ASN A 263 2.83 16.83 -2.79
C ASN A 263 3.70 17.10 -4.03
N ASP A 264 4.41 18.22 -4.03
CA ASP A 264 5.21 18.68 -5.18
C ASP A 264 6.37 17.73 -5.57
N LYS A 265 6.63 16.71 -4.76
CA LYS A 265 7.71 15.73 -4.99
C LYS A 265 7.22 14.45 -5.68
N GLU A 266 5.91 14.28 -5.83
CA GLU A 266 5.33 13.08 -6.43
C GLU A 266 5.20 13.24 -7.95
N ASP A 267 5.44 12.14 -8.66
CA ASP A 267 5.15 12.09 -10.09
C ASP A 267 3.63 12.03 -10.31
N ILE A 268 3.06 13.12 -10.81
CA ILE A 268 1.62 13.24 -11.08
C ILE A 268 1.14 12.17 -12.06
N CYS A 269 2.00 11.63 -12.91
CA CYS A 269 1.63 10.59 -13.87
C CYS A 269 1.06 9.32 -13.23
N ILE A 270 1.44 9.00 -11.97
CA ILE A 270 0.89 7.86 -11.24
C ILE A 270 -0.62 7.96 -11.03
N TYR A 271 -1.16 9.18 -10.95
CA TYR A 271 -2.59 9.42 -10.74
C TYR A 271 -3.42 9.25 -12.00
N ASN A 272 -2.82 9.33 -13.20
CA ASN A 272 -3.55 9.29 -14.47
C ASN A 272 -4.42 8.04 -14.61
N TYR A 273 -3.93 6.89 -14.12
CA TYR A 273 -4.74 5.67 -14.14
C TYR A 273 -6.04 5.84 -13.35
N PHE A 274 -5.97 6.40 -12.15
CA PHE A 274 -7.13 6.58 -11.27
C PHE A 274 -8.05 7.69 -11.77
N LEU A 275 -7.50 8.79 -12.26
CA LEU A 275 -8.27 9.90 -12.84
C LEU A 275 -9.10 9.43 -14.05
N ASN A 276 -8.57 8.48 -14.82
CA ASN A 276 -9.23 7.96 -16.02
C ASN A 276 -10.16 6.77 -15.77
N ASN A 277 -9.94 6.00 -14.69
CA ASN A 277 -10.61 4.72 -14.43
C ASN A 277 -11.42 4.69 -13.12
N SER A 278 -11.43 5.77 -12.35
CA SER A 278 -12.21 5.89 -11.12
C SER A 278 -12.73 7.31 -10.93
N TYR A 279 -13.57 7.53 -9.92
CA TYR A 279 -13.95 8.90 -9.52
C TYR A 279 -12.88 9.45 -8.59
N ALA A 280 -11.75 9.79 -9.17
CA ALA A 280 -10.64 10.40 -8.47
C ALA A 280 -10.50 11.86 -8.87
N ILE A 281 -10.12 12.68 -7.92
CA ILE A 281 -9.68 14.06 -8.13
C ILE A 281 -8.28 14.16 -7.54
N LEU A 282 -7.37 14.76 -8.29
CA LEU A 282 -6.06 15.14 -7.78
C LEU A 282 -6.12 16.61 -7.35
N ASP A 283 -5.74 16.89 -6.12
CA ASP A 283 -5.77 18.25 -5.61
C ASP A 283 -4.59 18.53 -4.66
N SER A 284 -4.26 19.79 -4.47
CA SER A 284 -3.34 20.23 -3.42
C SER A 284 -4.13 20.57 -2.16
N ILE A 285 -3.45 20.68 -1.01
CA ILE A 285 -4.10 21.04 0.25
C ILE A 285 -4.89 22.34 0.14
N ASP A 286 -4.34 23.33 -0.57
CA ASP A 286 -4.94 24.67 -0.68
C ASP A 286 -6.23 24.65 -1.50
N ASN A 287 -6.35 23.72 -2.42
CA ASN A 287 -7.43 23.64 -3.39
C ASN A 287 -8.47 22.55 -3.09
N ILE A 288 -8.35 21.85 -1.96
CA ILE A 288 -9.35 20.83 -1.58
C ILE A 288 -10.74 21.46 -1.62
N ASN A 289 -11.56 20.94 -2.51
CA ASN A 289 -12.96 21.33 -2.61
C ASN A 289 -13.84 20.08 -2.43
N VAL A 290 -14.37 19.92 -1.23
CA VAL A 290 -15.20 18.77 -0.85
C VAL A 290 -16.54 18.80 -1.59
N ASP A 291 -17.02 19.95 -2.02
CA ASP A 291 -18.24 20.07 -2.82
C ASP A 291 -18.10 19.34 -4.17
N LYS A 292 -16.86 19.23 -4.70
CA LYS A 292 -16.58 18.38 -5.87
C LYS A 292 -16.85 16.90 -5.60
N LEU A 293 -16.59 16.41 -4.37
CA LEU A 293 -16.84 15.03 -3.99
C LEU A 293 -18.33 14.70 -3.91
N LEU A 294 -19.14 15.59 -3.37
CA LEU A 294 -20.58 15.42 -3.33
C LEU A 294 -21.17 15.25 -4.73
N ASN A 295 -20.68 16.02 -5.70
CA ASN A 295 -21.07 15.90 -7.09
C ASN A 295 -20.62 14.58 -7.74
N LEU A 296 -19.53 13.97 -7.24
CA LEU A 296 -19.03 12.67 -7.71
C LEU A 296 -19.82 11.49 -7.15
N SER A 297 -20.26 11.58 -5.89
CA SER A 297 -20.99 10.49 -5.22
C SER A 297 -22.35 10.18 -5.87
N TYR A 298 -22.92 11.11 -6.64
CA TYR A 298 -24.19 10.92 -7.36
C TYR A 298 -24.05 10.30 -8.76
N ARG A 299 -22.81 10.11 -9.27
CA ARG A 299 -22.60 9.42 -10.55
C ARG A 299 -22.31 7.94 -10.29
N LYS A 300 -23.29 7.07 -10.60
CA LYS A 300 -23.13 5.62 -10.56
C LYS A 300 -21.98 5.19 -11.50
N ILE A 301 -20.98 4.51 -10.94
CA ILE A 301 -19.94 3.85 -11.72
C ILE A 301 -20.26 2.37 -11.80
N GLU A 302 -20.35 1.87 -13.01
CA GLU A 302 -20.18 0.45 -13.27
C GLU A 302 -18.69 0.21 -13.56
N VAL A 303 -17.90 -0.09 -12.54
CA VAL A 303 -16.56 -0.63 -12.75
C VAL A 303 -16.72 -2.12 -13.00
N ASN A 304 -16.62 -2.53 -14.24
CA ASN A 304 -16.48 -3.94 -14.62
C ASN A 304 -15.06 -4.41 -14.26
N CYS A 305 -14.78 -4.56 -12.98
CA CYS A 305 -13.60 -5.33 -12.54
C CYS A 305 -13.90 -6.81 -12.74
N LYS A 306 -13.45 -7.37 -13.85
CA LYS A 306 -13.26 -8.81 -13.94
C LYS A 306 -12.01 -9.15 -13.14
N ILE A 307 -12.17 -9.53 -11.88
CA ILE A 307 -11.12 -10.14 -11.05
C ILE A 307 -11.21 -11.66 -11.21
#